data_5bfb7b02802a1a18242b0fe2935d3dff
#
_entry.id   5bfb7b02802a1a18242b0fe2935d3dff
#
_cell.length_a   1.000
_cell.length_b   1.000
_cell.length_c   1.000
_cell.angle_alpha   90.00
_cell.angle_beta   90.00
_cell.angle_gamma   90.00
#
_symmetry.space_group_name_H-M   'P 1'
#
loop_
_entity.id
_entity.type
_entity.pdbx_description
1 polymer ?
#
loop_
_entity_poly.entity_id
_entity_poly.type
_entity_poly.pdbx_seq_one_letter_code
_entity_poly.pdbx_strand_id
1 'polypeptide(L)'
;LSTLAAANRGGADFLTLCETNGGKLVTPFRDITNDVVQNFPSAKIGVHCHNDAGVGVAVSLTGVEAGAVMVQGTMNGYGERNGNANLTTIIPNLELKMDYTTNCSDHLAKLRDLSLFIDDATNLRPDIRSPYVGAASFAHKGGVHADAASKSTRSYEHIDPALVGNRTRVLVSDMSGRSSIMMK
;
A
#
# COMPACT_ATOMS: atom_id res chain seq x y z
N LEU A 1 -11.85 -23.39 10.27
CA LEU A 1 -10.62 -24.01 10.81
C LEU A 1 -10.35 -25.41 10.25
N SER A 2 -11.36 -26.26 10.03
CA SER A 2 -11.18 -27.65 9.57
C SER A 2 -10.40 -27.75 8.23
N THR A 3 -10.71 -26.90 7.26
CA THR A 3 -10.01 -26.84 5.96
C THR A 3 -8.54 -26.44 6.13
N LEU A 4 -8.26 -25.43 6.97
CA LEU A 4 -6.89 -25.01 7.28
C LEU A 4 -6.11 -26.13 7.98
N ALA A 5 -6.76 -26.84 8.92
CA ALA A 5 -6.15 -27.98 9.60
C ALA A 5 -5.81 -29.12 8.61
N ALA A 6 -6.66 -29.38 7.62
CA ALA A 6 -6.37 -30.38 6.59
C ALA A 6 -5.18 -29.94 5.71
N ALA A 7 -5.14 -28.68 5.28
CA ALA A 7 -4.03 -28.15 4.50
C ALA A 7 -2.71 -28.19 5.28
N ASN A 8 -2.72 -27.80 6.55
CA ASN A 8 -1.56 -27.86 7.43
C ASN A 8 -1.02 -29.30 7.61
N ARG A 9 -1.91 -30.27 7.85
CA ARG A 9 -1.51 -31.70 7.91
C ARG A 9 -1.01 -32.22 6.57
N GLY A 10 -1.48 -31.66 5.46
CA GLY A 10 -1.04 -31.99 4.11
C GLY A 10 0.34 -31.42 3.73
N GLY A 11 0.96 -30.64 4.61
CA GLY A 11 2.30 -30.08 4.40
C GLY A 11 2.30 -28.75 3.62
N ALA A 12 1.25 -27.95 3.71
CA ALA A 12 1.23 -26.61 3.11
C ALA A 12 2.27 -25.70 3.77
N ASP A 13 3.09 -25.01 2.97
CA ASP A 13 4.11 -24.06 3.45
C ASP A 13 3.47 -22.79 4.04
N PHE A 14 2.31 -22.40 3.53
CA PHE A 14 1.54 -21.25 3.98
C PHE A 14 0.06 -21.59 4.07
N LEU A 15 -0.61 -21.06 5.08
CA LEU A 15 -2.07 -21.02 5.18
C LEU A 15 -2.55 -19.60 4.86
N THR A 16 -3.06 -19.39 3.66
CA THR A 16 -3.47 -18.06 3.23
C THR A 16 -4.97 -17.84 3.44
N LEU A 17 -5.30 -16.77 4.17
CA LEU A 17 -6.68 -16.31 4.37
C LEU A 17 -7.10 -15.46 3.17
N CYS A 18 -7.99 -15.99 2.34
CA CYS A 18 -8.51 -15.33 1.16
C CYS A 18 -9.81 -14.59 1.51
N GLU A 19 -9.73 -13.28 1.61
CA GLU A 19 -10.90 -12.39 1.71
C GLU A 19 -11.40 -12.07 0.29
N THR A 20 -11.93 -13.08 -0.37
CA THR A 20 -12.32 -13.06 -1.80
C THR A 20 -13.53 -12.16 -2.07
N ASN A 21 -14.39 -11.98 -1.09
CA ASN A 21 -15.59 -11.13 -1.21
C ASN A 21 -15.24 -9.63 -1.27
N GLY A 22 -14.12 -9.21 -0.68
CA GLY A 22 -13.67 -7.82 -0.62
C GLY A 22 -14.49 -6.92 0.31
N GLY A 23 -15.41 -7.48 1.08
CA GLY A 23 -16.33 -6.72 1.94
C GLY A 23 -16.01 -6.75 3.43
N LYS A 24 -15.01 -7.49 3.87
CA LYS A 24 -14.67 -7.58 5.28
C LYS A 24 -13.97 -6.31 5.76
N LEU A 25 -14.43 -5.77 6.87
CA LEU A 25 -13.81 -4.61 7.49
C LEU A 25 -12.63 -5.01 8.40
N VAL A 26 -11.84 -4.03 8.80
CA VAL A 26 -10.58 -4.17 9.54
C VAL A 26 -10.73 -5.01 10.81
N THR A 27 -11.66 -4.65 11.72
CA THR A 27 -11.82 -5.34 13.01
C THR A 27 -12.22 -6.80 12.86
N PRO A 28 -13.29 -7.16 12.12
CA PRO A 28 -13.65 -8.56 11.92
C PRO A 28 -12.53 -9.39 11.26
N PHE A 29 -11.76 -8.81 10.34
CA PHE A 29 -10.68 -9.54 9.69
C PHE A 29 -9.50 -9.78 10.64
N ARG A 30 -9.15 -8.79 11.46
CA ARG A 30 -8.16 -8.93 12.52
C ARG A 30 -8.52 -10.08 13.47
N ASP A 31 -9.77 -10.13 13.92
CA ASP A 31 -10.22 -11.13 14.88
C ASP A 31 -10.14 -12.54 14.27
N ILE A 32 -10.52 -12.70 12.99
CA ILE A 32 -10.36 -13.96 12.24
C ILE A 32 -8.87 -14.34 12.12
N THR A 33 -8.01 -13.38 11.77
CA THR A 33 -6.57 -13.66 11.60
C THR A 33 -5.94 -14.06 12.92
N ASN A 34 -6.25 -13.36 14.02
CA ASN A 34 -5.81 -13.72 15.37
C ASN A 34 -6.25 -15.14 15.76
N ASP A 35 -7.50 -15.49 15.50
CA ASP A 35 -8.03 -16.84 15.80
C ASP A 35 -7.25 -17.91 15.02
N VAL A 36 -6.97 -17.65 13.74
CA VAL A 36 -6.17 -18.60 12.93
C VAL A 36 -4.73 -18.71 13.43
N VAL A 37 -4.06 -17.60 13.71
CA VAL A 37 -2.69 -17.60 14.23
C VAL A 37 -2.60 -18.38 15.56
N GLN A 38 -3.57 -18.18 16.45
CA GLN A 38 -3.63 -18.90 17.75
C GLN A 38 -3.88 -20.41 17.58
N ASN A 39 -4.73 -20.80 16.62
CA ASN A 39 -5.01 -22.22 16.38
C ASN A 39 -3.91 -22.94 15.57
N PHE A 40 -3.04 -22.22 14.87
CA PHE A 40 -1.94 -22.77 14.05
C PHE A 40 -0.60 -22.07 14.36
N PRO A 41 -0.08 -22.15 15.59
CA PRO A 41 1.06 -21.35 16.04
C PRO A 41 2.38 -21.68 15.32
N SER A 42 2.50 -22.84 14.68
CA SER A 42 3.67 -23.26 13.90
C SER A 42 3.50 -23.04 12.39
N ALA A 43 2.31 -22.65 11.92
CA ALA A 43 2.08 -22.41 10.51
C ALA A 43 2.42 -20.96 10.12
N LYS A 44 2.89 -20.77 8.90
CA LYS A 44 3.05 -19.45 8.31
C LYS A 44 1.70 -19.00 7.75
N ILE A 45 1.15 -17.92 8.31
CA ILE A 45 -0.13 -17.39 7.87
C ILE A 45 0.08 -16.30 6.82
N GLY A 46 -0.66 -16.37 5.72
CA GLY A 46 -0.75 -15.35 4.68
C GLY A 46 -2.12 -14.71 4.63
N VAL A 47 -2.21 -13.54 4.00
CA VAL A 47 -3.48 -12.86 3.71
C VAL A 47 -3.55 -12.46 2.23
N HIS A 48 -4.76 -12.58 1.65
CA HIS A 48 -5.07 -12.18 0.29
C HIS A 48 -6.43 -11.48 0.28
N CYS A 49 -6.43 -10.16 0.14
CA CYS A 49 -7.64 -9.36 0.28
C CYS A 49 -8.02 -8.68 -1.04
N HIS A 50 -9.33 -8.66 -1.34
CA HIS A 50 -9.92 -7.85 -2.38
C HIS A 50 -10.31 -6.46 -1.85
N ASN A 51 -10.64 -5.53 -2.76
CA ASN A 51 -10.82 -4.11 -2.43
C ASN A 51 -12.25 -3.61 -2.66
N ASP A 52 -13.25 -4.48 -2.67
CA ASP A 52 -14.64 -4.13 -3.01
C ASP A 52 -15.26 -3.11 -2.04
N ALA A 53 -14.92 -3.18 -0.76
CA ALA A 53 -15.31 -2.18 0.24
C ALA A 53 -14.34 -0.98 0.34
N GLY A 54 -13.31 -0.89 -0.53
CA GLY A 54 -12.33 0.20 -0.54
C GLY A 54 -11.31 0.15 0.62
N VAL A 55 -11.21 -0.96 1.33
CA VAL A 55 -10.34 -1.11 2.53
C VAL A 55 -9.32 -2.25 2.40
N GLY A 56 -9.12 -2.80 1.21
CA GLY A 56 -8.24 -3.95 0.99
C GLY A 56 -6.81 -3.77 1.52
N VAL A 57 -6.24 -2.57 1.38
CA VAL A 57 -4.93 -2.23 1.94
C VAL A 57 -4.96 -2.28 3.48
N ALA A 58 -5.92 -1.59 4.10
CA ALA A 58 -6.03 -1.53 5.55
C ALA A 58 -6.26 -2.90 6.17
N VAL A 59 -7.11 -3.72 5.54
CA VAL A 59 -7.40 -5.09 5.96
C VAL A 59 -6.14 -5.96 5.87
N SER A 60 -5.35 -5.83 4.79
CA SER A 60 -4.10 -6.57 4.63
C SER A 60 -3.05 -6.19 5.68
N LEU A 61 -2.87 -4.89 5.95
CA LEU A 61 -1.95 -4.41 6.99
C LEU A 61 -2.36 -4.90 8.37
N THR A 62 -3.66 -4.88 8.67
CA THR A 62 -4.19 -5.42 9.94
C THR A 62 -3.96 -6.93 10.06
N GLY A 63 -4.01 -7.67 8.96
CA GLY A 63 -3.63 -9.09 8.94
C GLY A 63 -2.19 -9.31 9.36
N VAL A 64 -1.26 -8.45 8.94
CA VAL A 64 0.15 -8.50 9.37
C VAL A 64 0.27 -8.18 10.86
N GLU A 65 -0.39 -7.14 11.36
CA GLU A 65 -0.43 -6.83 12.79
C GLU A 65 -0.97 -7.99 13.63
N ALA A 66 -1.91 -8.76 13.08
CA ALA A 66 -2.48 -9.95 13.71
C ALA A 66 -1.62 -11.22 13.58
N GLY A 67 -0.42 -11.12 12.98
CA GLY A 67 0.57 -12.20 12.91
C GLY A 67 0.70 -12.88 11.55
N ALA A 68 0.09 -12.38 10.48
CA ALA A 68 0.39 -12.87 9.14
C ALA A 68 1.81 -12.46 8.73
N VAL A 69 2.52 -13.38 8.10
CA VAL A 69 3.91 -13.21 7.64
C VAL A 69 4.03 -13.08 6.12
N MET A 70 2.92 -13.14 5.41
CA MET A 70 2.85 -12.98 3.96
C MET A 70 1.61 -12.18 3.58
N VAL A 71 1.78 -11.24 2.67
CA VAL A 71 0.69 -10.52 2.01
C VAL A 71 0.72 -10.82 0.52
N GLN A 72 -0.40 -11.26 -0.01
CA GLN A 72 -0.64 -11.35 -1.45
C GLN A 72 -1.52 -10.18 -1.89
N GLY A 73 -1.17 -9.58 -2.99
CA GLY A 73 -1.90 -8.48 -3.61
C GLY A 73 -1.41 -8.30 -5.04
N THR A 74 -1.76 -7.17 -5.65
CA THR A 74 -1.30 -6.85 -7.01
C THR A 74 -0.70 -5.46 -7.06
N MET A 75 0.25 -5.25 -7.96
CA MET A 75 0.76 -3.91 -8.22
C MET A 75 -0.36 -3.05 -8.80
N ASN A 76 -0.45 -1.81 -8.34
CA ASN A 76 -1.52 -0.86 -8.66
C ASN A 76 -2.94 -1.31 -8.25
N GLY A 77 -3.06 -2.43 -7.52
CA GLY A 77 -4.35 -2.96 -7.07
C GLY A 77 -5.18 -3.59 -8.16
N TYR A 78 -4.61 -3.90 -9.33
CA TYR A 78 -5.34 -4.50 -10.43
C TYR A 78 -5.88 -5.88 -10.06
N GLY A 79 -7.04 -6.23 -10.59
CA GLY A 79 -7.68 -7.50 -10.33
C GLY A 79 -9.16 -7.49 -10.62
N GLU A 80 -9.82 -8.56 -10.28
CA GLU A 80 -11.23 -8.75 -10.54
C GLU A 80 -12.10 -7.78 -9.72
N ARG A 81 -13.18 -7.31 -10.30
CA ARG A 81 -14.14 -6.33 -9.75
C ARG A 81 -13.44 -5.01 -9.38
N ASN A 82 -13.33 -4.69 -8.09
CA ASN A 82 -12.66 -3.47 -7.59
C ASN A 82 -11.15 -3.67 -7.36
N GLY A 83 -10.62 -4.81 -7.79
CA GLY A 83 -9.22 -5.16 -7.68
C GLY A 83 -8.83 -5.83 -6.36
N ASN A 84 -7.55 -6.06 -6.23
CA ASN A 84 -6.91 -6.65 -5.05
C ASN A 84 -6.30 -5.56 -4.15
N ALA A 85 -5.87 -5.95 -2.98
CA ALA A 85 -5.07 -5.08 -2.12
C ALA A 85 -3.82 -4.58 -2.87
N ASN A 86 -3.65 -3.26 -2.90
CA ASN A 86 -2.63 -2.60 -3.72
C ASN A 86 -1.24 -2.69 -3.07
N LEU A 87 -0.34 -3.49 -3.66
CA LEU A 87 1.03 -3.65 -3.18
C LEU A 87 1.86 -2.37 -3.26
N THR A 88 1.59 -1.46 -4.21
CA THR A 88 2.28 -0.16 -4.26
C THR A 88 1.97 0.74 -3.05
N THR A 89 0.92 0.41 -2.31
CA THR A 89 0.55 1.09 -1.07
C THR A 89 0.93 0.25 0.16
N ILE A 90 0.78 -1.06 0.12
CA ILE A 90 1.08 -1.96 1.23
C ILE A 90 2.56 -1.97 1.58
N ILE A 91 3.44 -2.15 0.58
CA ILE A 91 4.90 -2.24 0.79
C ILE A 91 5.45 -1.01 1.53
N PRO A 92 5.23 0.24 1.05
CA PRO A 92 5.75 1.40 1.76
C PRO A 92 5.09 1.63 3.13
N ASN A 93 3.85 1.21 3.35
CA ASN A 93 3.25 1.26 4.68
C ASN A 93 3.95 0.30 5.64
N LEU A 94 4.19 -0.94 5.23
CA LEU A 94 4.92 -1.91 6.06
C LEU A 94 6.32 -1.40 6.44
N GLU A 95 7.07 -0.87 5.48
CA GLU A 95 8.47 -0.48 5.70
C GLU A 95 8.62 0.91 6.33
N LEU A 96 7.85 1.92 5.89
CA LEU A 96 8.06 3.31 6.29
C LEU A 96 7.16 3.77 7.43
N LYS A 97 6.14 2.98 7.79
CA LYS A 97 5.15 3.35 8.83
C LYS A 97 5.04 2.32 9.95
N MET A 98 5.34 1.06 9.67
CA MET A 98 5.14 -0.04 10.60
C MET A 98 6.43 -0.73 10.98
N ASP A 99 7.58 -0.25 10.48
CA ASP A 99 8.95 -0.75 10.78
C ASP A 99 9.17 -2.24 10.46
N TYR A 100 8.42 -2.77 9.47
CA TYR A 100 8.67 -4.12 8.95
C TYR A 100 9.72 -4.09 7.83
N THR A 101 10.54 -5.12 7.76
CA THR A 101 11.42 -5.37 6.60
C THR A 101 10.72 -6.35 5.67
N THR A 102 10.58 -5.98 4.40
CA THR A 102 10.04 -6.85 3.35
C THR A 102 11.13 -7.33 2.39
N ASN A 103 10.81 -8.29 1.53
CA ASN A 103 11.72 -8.73 0.46
C ASN A 103 11.97 -7.64 -0.61
N CYS A 104 11.31 -6.47 -0.49
CA CYS A 104 11.41 -5.36 -1.43
C CYS A 104 12.24 -4.19 -0.91
N SER A 105 12.74 -4.24 0.34
CA SER A 105 13.37 -3.11 1.05
C SER A 105 14.49 -2.45 0.26
N ASP A 106 15.38 -3.24 -0.36
CA ASP A 106 16.50 -2.72 -1.15
C ASP A 106 16.06 -2.04 -2.47
N HIS A 107 14.78 -2.16 -2.82
CA HIS A 107 14.25 -1.71 -4.11
C HIS A 107 13.09 -0.71 -3.99
N LEU A 108 12.78 -0.26 -2.78
CA LEU A 108 11.63 0.62 -2.53
C LEU A 108 11.66 1.89 -3.39
N ALA A 109 12.84 2.45 -3.65
CA ALA A 109 13.02 3.62 -4.52
C ALA A 109 12.66 3.36 -6.01
N LYS A 110 12.44 2.11 -6.41
CA LYS A 110 11.98 1.75 -7.77
C LYS A 110 10.45 1.59 -7.86
N LEU A 111 9.74 1.78 -6.75
CA LEU A 111 8.31 1.45 -6.66
C LEU A 111 7.46 2.23 -7.67
N ARG A 112 7.75 3.53 -7.82
CA ARG A 112 7.04 4.38 -8.79
C ARG A 112 7.29 3.94 -10.23
N ASP A 113 8.52 3.64 -10.58
CA ASP A 113 8.87 3.22 -11.95
C ASP A 113 8.23 1.87 -12.27
N LEU A 114 8.20 0.94 -11.31
CA LEU A 114 7.49 -0.32 -11.44
C LEU A 114 5.98 -0.11 -11.62
N SER A 115 5.36 0.79 -10.85
CA SER A 115 3.95 1.14 -11.01
C SER A 115 3.64 1.62 -12.42
N LEU A 116 4.43 2.55 -12.96
CA LEU A 116 4.27 3.08 -14.30
C LEU A 116 4.51 2.01 -15.39
N PHE A 117 5.50 1.14 -15.19
CA PHE A 117 5.76 0.01 -16.09
C PHE A 117 4.56 -0.95 -16.18
N ILE A 118 3.93 -1.25 -15.05
CA ILE A 118 2.74 -2.12 -15.02
C ILE A 118 1.55 -1.45 -15.73
N ASP A 119 1.34 -0.13 -15.53
CA ASP A 119 0.31 0.64 -16.23
C ASP A 119 0.51 0.57 -17.75
N ASP A 120 1.74 0.77 -18.20
CA ASP A 120 2.11 0.69 -19.63
C ASP A 120 1.91 -0.74 -20.18
N ALA A 121 2.40 -1.75 -19.48
CA ALA A 121 2.27 -3.15 -19.89
C ALA A 121 0.82 -3.64 -19.96
N THR A 122 -0.07 -3.08 -19.14
CA THR A 122 -1.50 -3.38 -19.13
C THR A 122 -2.33 -2.46 -20.03
N ASN A 123 -1.68 -1.48 -20.66
CA ASN A 123 -2.33 -0.44 -21.48
C ASN A 123 -3.41 0.33 -20.70
N LEU A 124 -3.17 0.59 -19.42
CA LEU A 124 -4.03 1.38 -18.55
C LEU A 124 -3.40 2.74 -18.28
N ARG A 125 -4.25 3.76 -18.08
CA ARG A 125 -3.77 5.08 -17.69
C ARG A 125 -3.35 5.09 -16.23
N PRO A 126 -2.18 5.64 -15.89
CA PRO A 126 -1.76 5.80 -14.51
C PRO A 126 -2.77 6.61 -13.68
N ASP A 127 -3.14 6.11 -12.50
CA ASP A 127 -3.87 6.95 -11.54
C ASP A 127 -2.91 7.96 -10.91
N ILE A 128 -3.09 9.22 -11.31
CA ILE A 128 -2.27 10.32 -10.80
C ILE A 128 -2.40 10.54 -9.29
N ARG A 129 -3.45 10.03 -8.65
CA ARG A 129 -3.71 10.12 -7.21
C ARG A 129 -3.39 8.84 -6.45
N SER A 130 -2.85 7.83 -7.10
CA SER A 130 -2.44 6.60 -6.43
C SER A 130 -1.47 6.92 -5.28
N PRO A 131 -1.73 6.45 -4.04
CA PRO A 131 -0.86 6.71 -2.91
C PRO A 131 0.60 6.34 -3.20
N TYR A 132 1.55 7.14 -2.73
CA TYR A 132 3.00 7.00 -2.91
C TYR A 132 3.51 7.18 -4.34
N VAL A 133 2.91 6.55 -5.34
CA VAL A 133 3.45 6.45 -6.71
C VAL A 133 2.83 7.46 -7.68
N GLY A 134 1.64 7.94 -7.42
CA GLY A 134 0.92 8.84 -8.29
C GLY A 134 1.62 10.19 -8.49
N ALA A 135 1.42 10.80 -9.65
CA ALA A 135 2.03 12.08 -9.98
C ALA A 135 1.59 13.24 -9.08
N ALA A 136 0.38 13.12 -8.48
CA ALA A 136 -0.18 14.12 -7.57
C ALA A 136 0.09 13.83 -6.09
N SER A 137 0.64 12.66 -5.74
CA SER A 137 0.81 12.22 -4.35
C SER A 137 1.66 13.18 -3.51
N PHE A 138 2.62 13.87 -4.15
CA PHE A 138 3.50 14.86 -3.51
C PHE A 138 3.45 16.18 -4.28
N ALA A 139 2.26 16.56 -4.78
CA ALA A 139 2.06 17.80 -5.53
C ALA A 139 1.32 18.84 -4.65
N HIS A 140 1.92 20.02 -4.53
CA HIS A 140 1.38 21.12 -3.73
C HIS A 140 0.94 22.27 -4.64
N LYS A 141 -0.32 22.67 -4.54
CA LYS A 141 -0.91 23.75 -5.35
C LYS A 141 -1.05 25.06 -4.57
N GLY A 142 -1.28 24.99 -3.27
CA GLY A 142 -1.46 26.19 -2.43
C GLY A 142 -0.15 26.86 -2.08
N GLY A 143 -0.05 28.19 -2.20
CA GLY A 143 1.18 28.95 -1.89
C GLY A 143 1.68 28.74 -0.45
N VAL A 144 0.77 28.64 0.52
CA VAL A 144 1.10 28.35 1.93
C VAL A 144 1.67 26.93 2.08
N HIS A 145 1.13 25.96 1.36
CA HIS A 145 1.59 24.56 1.39
C HIS A 145 2.98 24.43 0.72
N ALA A 146 3.19 25.13 -0.41
CA ALA A 146 4.48 25.14 -1.09
C ALA A 146 5.57 25.83 -0.23
N ASP A 147 5.28 26.95 0.42
CA ASP A 147 6.19 27.66 1.31
C ASP A 147 6.54 26.83 2.55
N ALA A 148 5.54 26.16 3.15
CA ALA A 148 5.77 25.30 4.31
C ALA A 148 6.54 24.02 3.94
N ALA A 149 6.26 23.40 2.78
CA ALA A 149 7.00 22.25 2.29
C ALA A 149 8.47 22.59 1.98
N SER A 150 8.76 23.83 1.53
CA SER A 150 10.14 24.31 1.31
C SER A 150 10.93 24.51 2.60
N LYS A 151 10.24 24.87 3.69
CA LYS A 151 10.85 25.12 5.02
C LYS A 151 10.96 23.83 5.85
N SER A 152 10.02 22.92 5.70
CA SER A 152 10.00 21.62 6.36
C SER A 152 9.13 20.66 5.54
N THR A 153 9.75 19.76 4.79
CA THR A 153 9.06 18.73 4.00
C THR A 153 8.14 17.88 4.88
N ARG A 154 8.56 17.58 6.11
CA ARG A 154 7.77 16.79 7.08
C ARG A 154 6.45 17.42 7.50
N SER A 155 6.21 18.71 7.23
CA SER A 155 4.94 19.37 7.60
C SER A 155 3.78 19.00 6.69
N TYR A 156 4.06 18.66 5.43
CA TYR A 156 3.04 18.38 4.40
C TYR A 156 3.28 17.10 3.62
N GLU A 157 4.43 16.48 3.76
CA GLU A 157 4.76 15.20 3.15
C GLU A 157 4.96 14.17 4.26
N HIS A 158 4.19 13.11 4.22
CA HIS A 158 4.18 12.09 5.27
C HIS A 158 5.40 11.15 5.21
N ILE A 159 6.19 11.23 4.12
CA ILE A 159 7.50 10.60 3.91
C ILE A 159 8.34 11.50 2.99
N ASP A 160 9.65 11.20 2.87
CA ASP A 160 10.46 11.68 1.76
C ASP A 160 10.04 10.95 0.46
N PRO A 161 9.56 11.67 -0.58
CA PRO A 161 9.12 11.06 -1.83
C PRO A 161 10.20 10.24 -2.54
N ALA A 162 11.47 10.58 -2.36
CA ALA A 162 12.59 9.87 -2.98
C ALA A 162 12.67 8.41 -2.52
N LEU A 163 12.22 8.10 -1.31
CA LEU A 163 12.18 6.73 -0.78
C LEU A 163 11.35 5.76 -1.64
N VAL A 164 10.36 6.28 -2.37
CA VAL A 164 9.48 5.49 -3.25
C VAL A 164 9.66 5.83 -4.74
N GLY A 165 10.75 6.54 -5.10
CA GLY A 165 11.06 6.96 -6.47
C GLY A 165 10.18 8.09 -6.99
N ASN A 166 9.49 8.81 -6.11
CA ASN A 166 8.69 9.98 -6.46
C ASN A 166 9.45 11.28 -6.13
N ARG A 167 8.80 12.41 -6.29
CA ARG A 167 9.38 13.74 -6.00
C ARG A 167 8.31 14.74 -5.62
N THR A 168 8.67 15.70 -4.81
CA THR A 168 7.85 16.89 -4.54
C THR A 168 7.64 17.69 -5.83
N ARG A 169 6.44 18.21 -6.03
CA ARG A 169 6.06 19.06 -7.16
C ARG A 169 5.29 20.28 -6.68
N VAL A 170 5.67 21.44 -7.15
CA VAL A 170 4.91 22.67 -6.95
C VAL A 170 4.13 22.97 -8.22
N LEU A 171 2.80 22.99 -8.11
CA LEU A 171 1.92 23.32 -9.21
C LEU A 171 1.62 24.82 -9.22
N VAL A 172 1.90 25.49 -10.33
CA VAL A 172 1.56 26.90 -10.54
C VAL A 172 0.18 26.99 -11.19
N SER A 173 -0.70 27.84 -10.64
CA SER A 173 -2.04 28.10 -11.15
C SER A 173 -2.40 29.56 -10.87
N ASP A 174 -3.55 30.02 -11.34
CA ASP A 174 -4.06 31.38 -11.11
C ASP A 174 -4.19 31.74 -9.61
N MET A 175 -4.24 30.73 -8.73
CA MET A 175 -4.26 30.90 -7.28
C MET A 175 -2.87 30.81 -6.63
N SER A 176 -1.81 30.76 -7.41
CA SER A 176 -0.45 30.63 -6.89
C SER A 176 0.06 31.94 -6.32
N GLY A 177 0.60 31.90 -5.12
CA GLY A 177 1.27 33.03 -4.49
C GLY A 177 2.70 33.23 -5.04
N ARG A 178 3.33 34.37 -4.66
CA ARG A 178 4.69 34.74 -5.07
C ARG A 178 5.73 33.63 -4.79
N SER A 179 5.62 32.96 -3.65
CA SER A 179 6.53 31.85 -3.28
C SER A 179 6.45 30.66 -4.24
N SER A 180 5.25 30.28 -4.73
CA SER A 180 5.09 29.19 -5.68
C SER A 180 5.69 29.50 -7.06
N ILE A 181 5.73 30.79 -7.44
CA ILE A 181 6.33 31.23 -8.72
C ILE A 181 7.86 31.26 -8.62
N MET A 182 8.40 31.60 -7.46
CA MET A 182 9.86 31.67 -7.25
C MET A 182 10.52 30.32 -7.07
N MET A 183 9.77 29.24 -6.84
CA MET A 183 10.27 27.86 -6.69
C MET A 183 10.30 27.06 -8.00
N LYS A 184 9.88 27.64 -9.10
CA LYS A 184 9.89 27.03 -10.43
C LYS A 184 11.13 27.44 -11.22
#